data_8dc9a6ea091bdc1d3a58679fac29b341
#
_entry.id   8dc9a6ea091bdc1d3a58679fac29b341
#
_cell.length_a   1.000
_cell.length_b   1.000
_cell.length_c   1.000
_cell.angle_alpha   90.00
_cell.angle_beta   90.00
_cell.angle_gamma   90.00
#
_symmetry.space_group_name_H-M   'P 1'
#
loop_
_entity.id
_entity.type
_entity.pdbx_description
1 polymer ?
#
loop_
_entity_poly.entity_id
_entity_poly.type
_entity_poly.pdbx_seq_one_letter_code
_entity_poly.pdbx_strand_id
1 'polypeptide(L)'
;GERAKWVLVEDYLPGREVSLEGVLTNGRLQTLALFDKPDPLTGPTFAEMLYVAPSRLPEAVQQRIRKEVEQTAQALGLTTGPVHAEARIHQGKVWMLECAARTIGGLCSRMLAFSGGMSLETLILRHALGRDMQTAQTTSHACGALMLPIPTDGTLHNIVGWDAVREISGVLEAVQSLPNGTTVRALPHDARYLGFVLVREKTPAAVEAALRKAWTQLQIEIDKLGASKSE
;
A
#
# COMPACT_ATOMS: atom_id res chain seq x y z
N GLY A 1 4.95 -25.59 7.22
CA GLY A 1 3.56 -25.51 7.67
C GLY A 1 2.69 -26.45 6.86
N GLU A 2 1.64 -27.03 7.45
CA GLU A 2 0.66 -27.82 6.71
C GLU A 2 0.08 -26.96 5.59
N ARG A 3 0.04 -27.49 4.37
CA ARG A 3 -0.62 -26.83 3.24
C ARG A 3 -2.09 -26.65 3.60
N ALA A 4 -2.64 -25.44 3.35
CA ALA A 4 -4.05 -25.17 3.56
C ALA A 4 -4.91 -26.21 2.82
N LYS A 5 -5.80 -26.86 3.56
CA LYS A 5 -6.71 -27.89 3.01
C LYS A 5 -7.87 -27.26 2.23
N TRP A 6 -8.07 -25.95 2.36
CA TRP A 6 -9.20 -25.22 1.80
C TRP A 6 -8.71 -24.06 0.94
N VAL A 7 -9.40 -23.80 -0.15
CA VAL A 7 -9.18 -22.65 -1.04
C VAL A 7 -10.48 -21.86 -1.07
N LEU A 8 -10.39 -20.54 -0.96
CA LEU A 8 -11.52 -19.66 -1.23
C LEU A 8 -11.56 -19.40 -2.74
N VAL A 9 -12.74 -19.57 -3.33
CA VAL A 9 -13.00 -19.27 -4.74
C VAL A 9 -14.08 -18.21 -4.80
N GLU A 10 -13.77 -17.08 -5.41
CA GLU A 10 -14.66 -15.92 -5.48
C GLU A 10 -14.76 -15.44 -6.92
N ASP A 11 -15.84 -14.75 -7.25
CA ASP A 11 -15.98 -14.06 -8.53
C ASP A 11 -15.00 -12.89 -8.62
N TYR A 12 -14.45 -12.65 -9.81
CA TYR A 12 -13.65 -11.47 -10.05
C TYR A 12 -14.52 -10.20 -9.97
N LEU A 13 -14.16 -9.31 -9.07
CA LEU A 13 -14.80 -8.00 -8.92
C LEU A 13 -14.03 -6.95 -9.74
N PRO A 14 -14.58 -6.45 -10.87
CA PRO A 14 -13.93 -5.39 -11.63
C PRO A 14 -14.05 -4.04 -10.91
N GLY A 15 -13.33 -3.02 -11.40
CA GLY A 15 -13.44 -1.64 -10.95
C GLY A 15 -12.15 -1.06 -10.38
N ARG A 16 -12.25 0.18 -9.88
CA ARG A 16 -11.12 0.87 -9.24
C ARG A 16 -10.95 0.34 -7.83
N GLU A 17 -9.72 0.00 -7.51
CA GLU A 17 -9.38 -0.43 -6.16
C GLU A 17 -8.85 0.73 -5.32
N VAL A 18 -9.19 0.71 -4.04
CA VAL A 18 -8.76 1.66 -3.03
C VAL A 18 -8.38 0.92 -1.75
N SER A 19 -7.57 1.58 -0.93
CA SER A 19 -7.20 1.09 0.39
C SER A 19 -7.48 2.17 1.43
N LEU A 20 -8.08 1.80 2.56
CA LEU A 20 -8.41 2.68 3.66
C LEU A 20 -7.62 2.27 4.91
N GLU A 21 -6.94 3.26 5.49
CA GLU A 21 -6.36 3.16 6.82
C GLU A 21 -7.23 3.89 7.84
N GLY A 22 -7.49 3.25 8.96
CA GLY A 22 -8.29 3.83 10.01
C GLY A 22 -8.00 3.27 11.39
N VAL A 23 -8.68 3.85 12.38
CA VAL A 23 -8.70 3.37 13.75
C VAL A 23 -10.14 3.28 14.22
N LEU A 24 -10.48 2.17 14.83
CA LEU A 24 -11.77 1.95 15.48
C LEU A 24 -11.68 2.34 16.94
N THR A 25 -12.67 3.07 17.42
CA THR A 25 -12.89 3.37 18.83
C THR A 25 -14.34 3.08 19.18
N ASN A 26 -14.57 2.07 20.00
CA ASN A 26 -15.93 1.62 20.37
C ASN A 26 -16.84 1.37 19.14
N GLY A 27 -16.29 0.75 18.10
CA GLY A 27 -16.99 0.43 16.86
C GLY A 27 -17.18 1.59 15.87
N ARG A 28 -16.63 2.78 16.17
CA ARG A 28 -16.68 3.96 15.28
C ARG A 28 -15.36 4.12 14.56
N LEU A 29 -15.41 4.25 13.24
CA LEU A 29 -14.24 4.40 12.38
C LEU A 29 -13.79 5.85 12.28
N GLN A 30 -12.55 6.11 12.68
CA GLN A 30 -11.81 7.31 12.28
C GLN A 30 -10.91 6.96 11.10
N THR A 31 -11.22 7.49 9.92
CA THR A 31 -10.35 7.32 8.74
C THR A 31 -9.11 8.19 8.88
N LEU A 32 -7.95 7.60 8.72
CA LEU A 32 -6.64 8.26 8.75
C LEU A 32 -6.16 8.59 7.33
N ALA A 33 -6.36 7.68 6.39
CA ALA A 33 -6.04 7.88 4.98
C ALA A 33 -6.95 7.02 4.08
N LEU A 34 -7.22 7.53 2.88
CA LEU A 34 -7.82 6.77 1.80
C LEU A 34 -6.90 6.90 0.58
N PHE A 35 -6.40 5.76 0.11
CA PHE A 35 -5.46 5.67 -1.01
C PHE A 35 -6.17 5.26 -2.29
N ASP A 36 -5.86 5.95 -3.37
CA ASP A 36 -6.06 5.44 -4.71
C ASP A 36 -4.96 4.43 -5.06
N LYS A 37 -5.32 3.35 -5.76
CA LYS A 37 -4.42 2.50 -6.52
C LYS A 37 -4.59 2.89 -8.00
N PRO A 38 -3.70 3.76 -8.57
CA PRO A 38 -3.94 4.37 -9.88
C PRO A 38 -3.93 3.37 -11.04
N ASP A 39 -3.12 2.32 -10.92
CA ASP A 39 -2.98 1.32 -11.97
C ASP A 39 -4.10 0.27 -11.86
N PRO A 40 -4.65 -0.20 -13.00
CA PRO A 40 -5.64 -1.25 -12.99
C PRO A 40 -5.07 -2.55 -12.41
N LEU A 41 -5.66 -3.05 -11.34
CA LEU A 41 -5.31 -4.33 -10.75
C LEU A 41 -6.11 -5.44 -11.43
N THR A 42 -5.56 -5.97 -12.50
CA THR A 42 -6.15 -7.06 -13.30
C THR A 42 -5.38 -8.36 -13.07
N GLY A 43 -6.10 -9.49 -13.15
CA GLY A 43 -5.48 -10.80 -12.99
C GLY A 43 -4.38 -11.09 -14.03
N PRO A 44 -3.62 -12.16 -13.84
CA PRO A 44 -3.85 -13.19 -12.82
C PRO A 44 -3.21 -12.89 -11.44
N THR A 45 -2.35 -11.88 -11.33
CA THR A 45 -1.52 -11.69 -10.11
C THR A 45 -1.91 -10.49 -9.26
N PHE A 46 -2.69 -9.53 -9.80
CA PHE A 46 -3.13 -8.31 -9.09
C PHE A 46 -1.98 -7.54 -8.42
N ALA A 47 -0.84 -7.41 -9.13
CA ALA A 47 0.36 -6.77 -8.57
C ALA A 47 0.10 -5.29 -8.24
N GLU A 48 0.27 -4.94 -6.99
CA GLU A 48 0.14 -3.57 -6.50
C GLU A 48 1.47 -2.85 -6.62
N MET A 49 1.48 -1.71 -7.28
CA MET A 49 2.69 -0.92 -7.46
C MET A 49 2.58 0.48 -6.84
N LEU A 50 1.46 1.14 -7.02
CA LEU A 50 1.30 2.54 -6.62
C LEU A 50 0.17 2.74 -5.64
N TYR A 51 0.46 3.47 -4.57
CA TYR A 51 -0.50 4.01 -3.62
C TYR A 51 -0.40 5.53 -3.60
N VAL A 52 -1.53 6.24 -3.67
CA VAL A 52 -1.57 7.71 -3.65
C VAL A 52 -2.69 8.21 -2.74
N ALA A 53 -2.37 9.06 -1.78
CA ALA A 53 -3.32 9.72 -0.89
C ALA A 53 -3.14 11.25 -0.89
N PRO A 54 -4.21 12.01 -0.62
CA PRO A 54 -5.60 11.58 -0.45
C PRO A 54 -6.22 11.11 -1.75
N SER A 55 -7.25 10.27 -1.64
CA SER A 55 -8.00 9.78 -2.79
C SER A 55 -8.64 10.92 -3.59
N ARG A 56 -8.63 10.79 -4.91
CA ARG A 56 -9.24 11.71 -5.88
C ARG A 56 -10.68 11.33 -6.22
N LEU A 57 -11.25 10.32 -5.54
CA LEU A 57 -12.64 9.95 -5.72
C LEU A 57 -13.58 11.09 -5.24
N PRO A 58 -14.76 11.24 -5.84
CA PRO A 58 -15.77 12.17 -5.33
C PRO A 58 -16.11 11.89 -3.86
N GLU A 59 -16.31 12.94 -3.06
CA GLU A 59 -16.55 12.81 -1.60
C GLU A 59 -17.72 11.86 -1.27
N ALA A 60 -18.78 11.89 -2.06
CA ALA A 60 -19.92 10.98 -1.88
C ALA A 60 -19.52 9.49 -2.03
N VAL A 61 -18.50 9.19 -2.85
CA VAL A 61 -17.95 7.81 -2.98
C VAL A 61 -17.07 7.49 -1.79
N GLN A 62 -16.22 8.43 -1.37
CA GLN A 62 -15.37 8.25 -0.19
C GLN A 62 -16.20 8.01 1.07
N GLN A 63 -17.32 8.74 1.26
CA GLN A 63 -18.24 8.52 2.38
C GLN A 63 -18.85 7.13 2.36
N ARG A 64 -19.22 6.61 1.17
CA ARG A 64 -19.72 5.23 1.04
C ARG A 64 -18.64 4.21 1.43
N ILE A 65 -17.40 4.42 1.00
CA ILE A 65 -16.28 3.54 1.37
C ILE A 65 -16.10 3.51 2.89
N ARG A 66 -16.06 4.68 3.54
CA ARG A 66 -15.93 4.77 5.01
C ARG A 66 -17.06 4.02 5.73
N LYS A 67 -18.29 4.18 5.25
CA LYS A 67 -19.46 3.49 5.81
C LYS A 67 -19.38 1.97 5.64
N GLU A 68 -19.02 1.50 4.45
CA GLU A 68 -18.89 0.05 4.20
C GLU A 68 -17.76 -0.57 5.03
N VAL A 69 -16.64 0.13 5.19
CA VAL A 69 -15.53 -0.33 6.05
C VAL A 69 -15.99 -0.39 7.51
N GLU A 70 -16.68 0.65 8.03
CA GLU A 70 -17.18 0.64 9.41
C GLU A 70 -18.17 -0.51 9.63
N GLN A 71 -19.10 -0.72 8.72
CA GLN A 71 -20.07 -1.81 8.80
C GLN A 71 -19.42 -3.20 8.72
N THR A 72 -18.46 -3.36 7.82
CA THR A 72 -17.71 -4.62 7.70
C THR A 72 -16.90 -4.91 8.96
N ALA A 73 -16.21 -3.92 9.50
CA ALA A 73 -15.47 -4.06 10.76
C ALA A 73 -16.40 -4.47 11.91
N GLN A 74 -17.57 -3.84 12.04
CA GLN A 74 -18.58 -4.19 13.03
C GLN A 74 -19.09 -5.63 12.84
N ALA A 75 -19.37 -6.04 11.60
CA ALA A 75 -19.83 -7.40 11.29
C ALA A 75 -18.78 -8.47 11.63
N LEU A 76 -17.50 -8.12 11.52
CA LEU A 76 -16.36 -8.97 11.93
C LEU A 76 -16.08 -8.91 13.44
N GLY A 77 -16.83 -8.12 14.21
CA GLY A 77 -16.61 -7.96 15.66
C GLY A 77 -15.42 -7.07 16.01
N LEU A 78 -14.88 -6.31 15.05
CA LEU A 78 -13.79 -5.38 15.31
C LEU A 78 -14.34 -4.08 15.92
N THR A 79 -13.93 -3.74 17.12
CA THR A 79 -14.45 -2.58 17.85
C THR A 79 -13.42 -1.54 18.21
N THR A 80 -12.15 -1.93 18.36
CA THR A 80 -11.09 -1.05 18.83
C THR A 80 -9.75 -1.45 18.23
N GLY A 81 -8.97 -0.48 17.76
CA GLY A 81 -7.65 -0.68 17.18
C GLY A 81 -7.56 -0.30 15.71
N PRO A 82 -6.40 -0.53 15.08
CA PRO A 82 -6.18 -0.21 13.68
C PRO A 82 -7.01 -1.08 12.76
N VAL A 83 -7.40 -0.53 11.63
CA VAL A 83 -8.03 -1.27 10.55
C VAL A 83 -7.43 -0.85 9.22
N HIS A 84 -7.04 -1.84 8.44
CA HIS A 84 -6.70 -1.73 7.02
C HIS A 84 -7.79 -2.41 6.22
N ALA A 85 -8.31 -1.73 5.22
CA ALA A 85 -9.39 -2.27 4.41
C ALA A 85 -9.15 -1.98 2.92
N GLU A 86 -9.51 -2.94 2.08
CA GLU A 86 -9.45 -2.82 0.64
C GLU A 86 -10.83 -3.01 0.03
N ALA A 87 -11.14 -2.17 -0.96
CA ALA A 87 -12.42 -2.19 -1.62
C ALA A 87 -12.29 -1.86 -3.11
N ARG A 88 -13.22 -2.37 -3.91
CA ARG A 88 -13.40 -1.97 -5.31
C ARG A 88 -14.68 -1.20 -5.50
N ILE A 89 -14.60 -0.19 -6.37
CA ILE A 89 -15.74 0.61 -6.79
C ILE A 89 -16.13 0.18 -8.20
N HIS A 90 -17.29 -0.44 -8.31
CA HIS A 90 -17.83 -0.89 -9.60
C HIS A 90 -19.32 -0.53 -9.72
N GLN A 91 -19.72 0.08 -10.82
CA GLN A 91 -21.11 0.51 -11.10
C GLN A 91 -21.75 1.29 -9.94
N GLY A 92 -20.97 2.18 -9.32
CA GLY A 92 -21.41 3.01 -8.18
C GLY A 92 -21.56 2.29 -6.85
N LYS A 93 -21.26 1.00 -6.77
CA LYS A 93 -21.25 0.21 -5.52
C LYS A 93 -19.82 0.06 -5.01
N VAL A 94 -19.70 -0.07 -3.69
CA VAL A 94 -18.46 -0.42 -3.00
C VAL A 94 -18.51 -1.90 -2.67
N TRP A 95 -17.46 -2.61 -3.02
CA TRP A 95 -17.28 -4.04 -2.76
C TRP A 95 -16.06 -4.24 -1.90
N MET A 96 -16.25 -4.77 -0.72
CA MET A 96 -15.15 -5.08 0.19
C MET A 96 -14.35 -6.27 -0.30
N LEU A 97 -13.02 -6.16 -0.33
CA LEU A 97 -12.10 -7.24 -0.64
C LEU A 97 -11.44 -7.80 0.61
N GLU A 98 -10.92 -6.90 1.45
CA GLU A 98 -10.26 -7.24 2.71
C GLU A 98 -10.62 -6.23 3.79
N CYS A 99 -10.71 -6.72 5.05
CA CYS A 99 -10.78 -5.88 6.24
C CYS A 99 -9.97 -6.56 7.34
N ALA A 100 -8.80 -6.01 7.65
CA ALA A 100 -7.83 -6.58 8.56
C ALA A 100 -7.64 -5.71 9.80
N ALA A 101 -7.54 -6.34 10.98
CA ALA A 101 -7.28 -5.67 12.27
C ALA A 101 -5.79 -5.35 12.43
N ARG A 102 -5.22 -4.61 11.48
CA ARG A 102 -3.82 -4.19 11.42
C ARG A 102 -3.69 -2.89 10.63
N THR A 103 -2.50 -2.32 10.60
CA THR A 103 -2.13 -1.22 9.71
C THR A 103 -1.70 -1.75 8.33
N ILE A 104 -1.58 -0.81 7.36
CA ILE A 104 -1.05 -1.08 6.03
C ILE A 104 0.31 -1.77 6.09
N GLY A 105 0.54 -2.70 5.17
CA GLY A 105 1.77 -3.46 5.07
C GLY A 105 2.93 -2.70 4.40
N GLY A 106 4.05 -3.39 4.26
CA GLY A 106 5.27 -2.85 3.67
C GLY A 106 5.85 -1.68 4.47
N LEU A 107 6.38 -0.70 3.79
CA LEU A 107 6.85 0.57 4.37
C LEU A 107 5.83 1.70 4.20
N CYS A 108 4.62 1.40 3.74
CA CYS A 108 3.63 2.40 3.35
C CYS A 108 3.17 3.27 4.53
N SER A 109 3.21 2.77 5.77
CA SER A 109 2.93 3.58 6.96
C SER A 109 3.83 4.81 7.08
N ARG A 110 5.08 4.73 6.61
CA ARG A 110 6.08 5.80 6.69
C ARG A 110 5.77 7.04 5.84
N MET A 111 4.95 6.91 4.81
CA MET A 111 4.53 8.07 4.02
C MET A 111 3.49 8.91 4.72
N LEU A 112 2.77 8.35 5.70
CA LEU A 112 1.77 9.07 6.47
C LEU A 112 2.43 9.94 7.54
N ALA A 113 1.99 11.17 7.64
CA ALA A 113 2.40 12.09 8.69
C ALA A 113 1.17 12.75 9.31
N PHE A 114 1.17 12.82 10.62
CA PHE A 114 0.10 13.42 11.39
C PHE A 114 0.59 14.68 12.10
N SER A 115 -0.34 15.44 12.66
CA SER A 115 -0.05 16.68 13.40
C SER A 115 1.05 16.46 14.45
N GLY A 116 2.01 17.36 14.51
CA GLY A 116 3.15 17.28 15.43
C GLY A 116 4.24 16.29 15.00
N GLY A 117 4.27 15.84 13.73
CA GLY A 117 5.29 14.91 13.22
C GLY A 117 5.10 13.47 13.69
N MET A 118 3.90 13.12 14.14
CA MET A 118 3.58 11.78 14.63
C MET A 118 3.58 10.75 13.47
N SER A 119 4.17 9.58 13.68
CA SER A 119 4.04 8.43 12.78
C SER A 119 2.74 7.67 13.04
N LEU A 120 2.34 6.82 12.08
CA LEU A 120 1.17 5.94 12.23
C LEU A 120 1.33 5.01 13.44
N GLU A 121 2.50 4.43 13.64
CA GLU A 121 2.79 3.53 14.76
C GLU A 121 2.64 4.25 16.10
N THR A 122 3.17 5.48 16.21
CA THR A 122 3.01 6.30 17.42
C THR A 122 1.54 6.58 17.71
N LEU A 123 0.77 6.88 16.66
CA LEU A 123 -0.66 7.14 16.78
C LEU A 123 -1.42 5.90 17.26
N ILE A 124 -1.14 4.73 16.71
CA ILE A 124 -1.76 3.47 17.13
C ILE A 124 -1.40 3.11 18.58
N LEU A 125 -0.13 3.29 18.98
CA LEU A 125 0.29 3.05 20.37
C LEU A 125 -0.40 4.01 21.34
N ARG A 126 -0.55 5.29 20.98
CA ARG A 126 -1.30 6.26 21.80
C ARG A 126 -2.76 5.85 21.96
N HIS A 127 -3.41 5.42 20.86
CA HIS A 127 -4.78 4.92 20.89
C HIS A 127 -4.92 3.69 21.81
N ALA A 128 -4.02 2.72 21.68
CA ALA A 128 -4.02 1.51 22.52
C ALA A 128 -3.84 1.84 24.03
N LEU A 129 -3.17 2.95 24.33
CA LEU A 129 -3.01 3.47 25.71
C LEU A 129 -4.18 4.34 26.17
N GLY A 130 -5.29 4.41 25.42
CA GLY A 130 -6.44 5.24 25.75
C GLY A 130 -6.19 6.75 25.67
N ARG A 131 -5.14 7.19 24.96
CA ARG A 131 -4.83 8.61 24.79
C ARG A 131 -5.65 9.20 23.65
N ASP A 132 -5.94 10.51 23.78
CA ASP A 132 -6.75 11.25 22.81
C ASP A 132 -6.14 11.21 21.40
N MET A 133 -6.99 10.89 20.42
CA MET A 133 -6.71 10.85 18.98
C MET A 133 -7.22 12.09 18.25
N GLN A 134 -7.94 13.01 18.90
CA GLN A 134 -8.60 14.15 18.25
C GLN A 134 -7.61 15.14 17.61
N THR A 135 -6.37 15.16 18.10
CA THR A 135 -5.30 15.98 17.52
C THR A 135 -4.56 15.33 16.34
N ALA A 136 -4.87 14.09 16.04
CA ALA A 136 -4.23 13.34 14.95
C ALA A 136 -4.88 13.66 13.60
N GLN A 137 -4.67 14.88 13.10
CA GLN A 137 -5.04 15.22 11.72
C GLN A 137 -3.89 14.84 10.79
N THR A 138 -4.21 14.23 9.65
CA THR A 138 -3.25 14.07 8.54
C THR A 138 -2.77 15.44 8.08
N THR A 139 -1.50 15.54 7.74
CA THR A 139 -0.96 16.79 7.16
C THR A 139 -1.64 17.09 5.82
N SER A 140 -1.67 18.37 5.44
CA SER A 140 -2.31 18.84 4.19
C SER A 140 -1.59 18.38 2.91
N HIS A 141 -0.50 17.66 3.02
CA HIS A 141 0.27 17.18 1.88
C HIS A 141 -0.23 15.84 1.39
N ALA A 142 -0.19 15.68 0.07
CA ALA A 142 -0.38 14.39 -0.55
C ALA A 142 0.85 13.51 -0.38
N CYS A 143 0.65 12.20 -0.31
CA CYS A 143 1.74 11.22 -0.18
C CYS A 143 1.45 9.97 -1.01
N GLY A 144 2.48 9.18 -1.26
CA GLY A 144 2.33 7.94 -1.98
C GLY A 144 3.55 7.05 -1.90
N ALA A 145 3.36 5.82 -2.31
CA ALA A 145 4.39 4.80 -2.36
C ALA A 145 4.43 4.14 -3.74
N LEU A 146 5.65 3.88 -4.22
CA LEU A 146 5.93 2.91 -5.25
C LEU A 146 6.53 1.68 -4.58
N MET A 147 5.90 0.53 -4.78
CA MET A 147 6.35 -0.78 -4.36
C MET A 147 6.92 -1.51 -5.57
N LEU A 148 8.22 -1.81 -5.55
CA LEU A 148 8.92 -2.41 -6.69
C LEU A 148 8.60 -3.91 -6.76
N PRO A 149 7.81 -4.38 -7.74
CA PRO A 149 7.47 -5.80 -7.86
C PRO A 149 8.68 -6.60 -8.34
N ILE A 150 8.64 -7.91 -8.12
CA ILE A 150 9.57 -8.87 -8.72
C ILE A 150 9.09 -9.21 -10.14
N PRO A 151 9.81 -8.79 -11.20
CA PRO A 151 9.32 -8.96 -12.58
C PRO A 151 9.45 -10.38 -13.11
N THR A 152 10.38 -11.17 -12.60
CA THR A 152 10.68 -12.55 -13.05
C THR A 152 11.38 -13.36 -11.98
N ASP A 153 11.32 -14.67 -12.10
CA ASP A 153 12.08 -15.60 -11.23
C ASP A 153 13.58 -15.50 -11.52
N GLY A 154 14.39 -15.57 -10.45
CA GLY A 154 15.84 -15.52 -10.59
C GLY A 154 16.58 -15.19 -9.32
N THR A 155 17.82 -14.73 -9.47
CA THR A 155 18.63 -14.16 -8.39
C THR A 155 18.76 -12.66 -8.62
N LEU A 156 18.37 -11.84 -7.66
CA LEU A 156 18.52 -10.39 -7.74
C LEU A 156 20.01 -10.04 -7.82
N HIS A 157 20.44 -9.56 -8.99
CA HIS A 157 21.82 -9.14 -9.16
C HIS A 157 22.03 -7.73 -8.63
N ASN A 158 21.21 -6.77 -9.11
CA ASN A 158 21.31 -5.37 -8.73
C ASN A 158 20.02 -4.61 -9.03
N ILE A 159 19.89 -3.42 -8.43
CA ILE A 159 18.91 -2.41 -8.82
C ILE A 159 19.67 -1.09 -8.97
N VAL A 160 19.77 -0.60 -10.20
CA VAL A 160 20.48 0.64 -10.53
C VAL A 160 19.50 1.81 -10.57
N GLY A 161 19.99 3.03 -10.28
CA GLY A 161 19.20 4.26 -10.42
C GLY A 161 18.72 4.87 -9.11
N TRP A 162 19.01 4.27 -7.96
CA TRP A 162 18.58 4.79 -6.65
C TRP A 162 19.00 6.23 -6.39
N ASP A 163 20.21 6.64 -6.81
CA ASP A 163 20.68 8.01 -6.59
C ASP A 163 19.86 9.01 -7.43
N ALA A 164 19.58 8.68 -8.69
CA ALA A 164 18.71 9.51 -9.54
C ALA A 164 17.27 9.59 -8.97
N VAL A 165 16.77 8.54 -8.35
CA VAL A 165 15.47 8.55 -7.68
C VAL A 165 15.48 9.48 -6.47
N ARG A 166 16.54 9.49 -5.67
CA ARG A 166 16.66 10.35 -4.48
C ARG A 166 16.69 11.84 -4.84
N GLU A 167 17.13 12.19 -6.05
CA GLU A 167 17.14 13.58 -6.56
C GLU A 167 15.76 14.06 -7.08
N ILE A 168 14.75 13.18 -7.16
CA ILE A 168 13.42 13.57 -7.58
C ILE A 168 12.76 14.37 -6.44
N SER A 169 12.22 15.55 -6.79
CA SER A 169 11.47 16.38 -5.82
C SER A 169 10.37 15.58 -5.15
N GLY A 170 10.25 15.74 -3.83
CA GLY A 170 9.23 15.09 -3.02
C GLY A 170 9.58 13.67 -2.56
N VAL A 171 10.65 13.06 -3.05
CA VAL A 171 11.09 11.76 -2.53
C VAL A 171 11.56 11.90 -1.09
N LEU A 172 10.91 11.16 -0.19
CA LEU A 172 11.26 11.09 1.23
C LEU A 172 12.25 9.97 1.51
N GLU A 173 12.01 8.82 0.87
CA GLU A 173 12.78 7.60 1.08
C GLU A 173 12.80 6.79 -0.23
N ALA A 174 13.94 6.23 -0.56
CA ALA A 174 14.13 5.29 -1.65
C ALA A 174 15.05 4.18 -1.16
N VAL A 175 14.50 2.98 -0.98
CA VAL A 175 15.17 1.88 -0.28
C VAL A 175 14.98 0.56 -1.01
N GLN A 176 16.07 -0.21 -1.11
CA GLN A 176 16.04 -1.60 -1.53
C GLN A 176 15.74 -2.48 -0.31
N SER A 177 14.72 -3.36 -0.42
CA SER A 177 14.25 -4.23 0.65
C SER A 177 14.96 -5.58 0.68
N LEU A 178 15.34 -6.09 -0.49
CA LEU A 178 15.99 -7.38 -0.62
C LEU A 178 17.44 -7.17 -1.03
N PRO A 179 18.41 -7.78 -0.34
CA PRO A 179 19.82 -7.66 -0.70
C PRO A 179 20.11 -8.35 -2.04
N ASN A 180 21.14 -7.86 -2.74
CA ASN A 180 21.68 -8.52 -3.92
C ASN A 180 22.10 -9.96 -3.56
N GLY A 181 21.92 -10.89 -4.50
CA GLY A 181 22.12 -12.33 -4.28
C GLY A 181 20.86 -13.05 -3.74
N THR A 182 19.78 -12.33 -3.41
CA THR A 182 18.54 -12.97 -2.97
C THR A 182 17.87 -13.70 -4.13
N THR A 183 17.51 -14.97 -3.90
CA THR A 183 16.60 -15.69 -4.82
C THR A 183 15.19 -15.12 -4.69
N VAL A 184 14.62 -14.72 -5.83
CA VAL A 184 13.30 -14.09 -5.93
C VAL A 184 12.43 -14.86 -6.92
N ARG A 185 11.12 -14.78 -6.71
CA ARG A 185 10.11 -15.33 -7.61
C ARG A 185 9.05 -14.28 -7.91
N ALA A 186 8.59 -14.26 -9.15
CA ALA A 186 7.45 -13.42 -9.49
C ALA A 186 6.16 -13.91 -8.83
N LEU A 187 5.17 -13.04 -8.70
CA LEU A 187 3.83 -13.42 -8.27
C LEU A 187 3.28 -14.56 -9.16
N PRO A 188 2.52 -15.48 -8.59
CA PRO A 188 1.99 -15.54 -7.21
C PRO A 188 2.92 -16.25 -6.22
N HIS A 189 4.15 -16.59 -6.59
CA HIS A 189 5.03 -17.45 -5.78
C HIS A 189 5.79 -16.68 -4.68
N ASP A 190 5.94 -15.36 -4.83
CA ASP A 190 6.59 -14.48 -3.85
C ASP A 190 5.85 -13.13 -3.82
N ALA A 191 5.35 -12.77 -2.64
CA ALA A 191 4.63 -11.51 -2.42
C ALA A 191 5.54 -10.40 -1.87
N ARG A 192 6.87 -10.60 -1.84
CA ARG A 192 7.83 -9.57 -1.41
C ARG A 192 8.00 -8.51 -2.48
N TYR A 193 8.44 -7.35 -2.05
CA TYR A 193 8.85 -6.26 -2.93
C TYR A 193 10.35 -6.08 -2.92
N LEU A 194 10.94 -5.74 -4.06
CA LEU A 194 12.36 -5.49 -4.20
C LEU A 194 12.81 -4.21 -3.49
N GLY A 195 11.90 -3.25 -3.36
CA GLY A 195 12.17 -1.98 -2.71
C GLY A 195 10.94 -1.07 -2.69
N PHE A 196 11.13 0.12 -2.10
CA PHE A 196 10.10 1.13 -1.94
C PHE A 196 10.63 2.51 -2.27
N VAL A 197 9.78 3.34 -2.89
CA VAL A 197 9.99 4.79 -3.00
C VAL A 197 8.80 5.48 -2.37
N LEU A 198 9.05 6.32 -1.37
CA LEU A 198 8.03 7.09 -0.66
C LEU A 198 8.13 8.55 -1.07
N VAL A 199 7.00 9.14 -1.43
CA VAL A 199 6.91 10.51 -1.95
C VAL A 199 5.91 11.33 -1.14
N ARG A 200 6.21 12.61 -0.93
CA ARG A 200 5.29 13.61 -0.41
C ARG A 200 5.35 14.86 -1.28
N GLU A 201 4.19 15.33 -1.72
CA GLU A 201 4.04 16.51 -2.58
C GLU A 201 2.77 17.28 -2.21
N LYS A 202 2.57 18.43 -2.88
CA LYS A 202 1.40 19.28 -2.61
C LYS A 202 0.07 18.68 -3.08
N THR A 203 0.09 17.86 -4.12
CA THR A 203 -1.11 17.28 -4.73
C THR A 203 -0.94 15.79 -5.06
N PRO A 204 -2.02 15.00 -5.07
CA PRO A 204 -1.97 13.60 -5.48
C PRO A 204 -1.43 13.40 -6.91
N ALA A 205 -1.70 14.34 -7.82
CA ALA A 205 -1.17 14.29 -9.18
C ALA A 205 0.35 14.46 -9.22
N ALA A 206 0.92 15.36 -8.40
CA ALA A 206 2.36 15.54 -8.29
C ALA A 206 3.04 14.30 -7.66
N VAL A 207 2.40 13.71 -6.64
CA VAL A 207 2.86 12.43 -6.04
C VAL A 207 2.93 11.34 -7.11
N GLU A 208 1.85 11.12 -7.85
CA GLU A 208 1.81 10.08 -8.89
C GLU A 208 2.87 10.33 -9.98
N ALA A 209 3.03 11.57 -10.42
CA ALA A 209 4.05 11.92 -11.42
C ALA A 209 5.48 11.63 -10.91
N ALA A 210 5.79 11.96 -9.65
CA ALA A 210 7.07 11.68 -9.04
C ALA A 210 7.34 10.17 -8.90
N LEU A 211 6.34 9.38 -8.48
CA LEU A 211 6.45 7.91 -8.38
C LEU A 211 6.67 7.26 -9.75
N ARG A 212 5.93 7.70 -10.78
CA ARG A 212 6.11 7.21 -12.16
C ARG A 212 7.49 7.58 -12.71
N LYS A 213 7.96 8.80 -12.44
CA LYS A 213 9.33 9.20 -12.77
C LYS A 213 10.37 8.34 -12.06
N ALA A 214 10.17 8.05 -10.77
CA ALA A 214 11.06 7.16 -10.02
C ALA A 214 11.11 5.77 -10.65
N TRP A 215 9.96 5.21 -11.04
CA TRP A 215 9.91 3.92 -11.72
C TRP A 215 10.75 3.89 -13.01
N THR A 216 10.72 4.95 -13.81
CA THR A 216 11.48 5.02 -15.06
C THR A 216 13.00 5.18 -14.87
N GLN A 217 13.46 5.57 -13.69
CA GLN A 217 14.88 5.68 -13.37
C GLN A 217 15.49 4.38 -12.84
N LEU A 218 14.65 3.43 -12.40
CA LEU A 218 15.12 2.18 -11.80
C LEU A 218 15.26 1.09 -12.86
N GLN A 219 16.38 0.40 -12.84
CA GLN A 219 16.65 -0.78 -13.67
C GLN A 219 16.90 -1.97 -12.75
N ILE A 220 16.08 -3.01 -12.87
CA ILE A 220 16.13 -4.23 -12.06
C ILE A 220 16.86 -5.30 -12.87
N GLU A 221 17.97 -5.79 -12.32
CA GLU A 221 18.80 -6.81 -12.92
C GLU A 221 18.62 -8.14 -12.17
N ILE A 222 18.06 -9.15 -12.84
CA ILE A 222 17.81 -10.48 -12.28
C ILE A 222 18.46 -11.53 -13.18
N ASP A 223 19.38 -12.31 -12.59
CA ASP A 223 19.98 -13.46 -13.25
C ASP A 223 18.98 -14.62 -13.26
N LYS A 224 18.63 -15.15 -14.42
CA LYS A 224 17.69 -16.26 -14.55
C LYS A 224 18.23 -17.53 -13.86
N LEU A 225 17.36 -18.22 -13.12
CA LEU A 225 17.70 -19.53 -12.56
C LEU A 225 18.03 -20.50 -13.69
N GLY A 226 19.24 -21.03 -13.70
CA GLY A 226 19.69 -22.01 -14.69
C GLY A 226 20.63 -21.51 -15.78
N ALA A 227 20.99 -20.23 -15.84
CA ALA A 227 22.13 -19.78 -16.62
C ALA A 227 23.44 -20.08 -15.88
N SER A 228 23.82 -21.37 -15.80
CA SER A 228 25.20 -21.70 -15.46
C SER A 228 26.08 -21.05 -16.52
N LYS A 229 27.01 -20.18 -16.11
CA LYS A 229 28.11 -19.76 -16.94
C LYS A 229 28.81 -21.04 -17.40
N SER A 230 28.63 -21.41 -18.68
CA SER A 230 29.55 -22.29 -19.34
C SER A 230 30.87 -21.54 -19.44
N GLU A 231 31.81 -21.91 -18.58
CA GLU A 231 33.22 -21.56 -18.76
C GLU A 231 33.75 -22.01 -20.11
#